data_06dcf3b0045e9293ad8a2807c86a78b4
#
_entry.id   06dcf3b0045e9293ad8a2807c86a78b4
#
_cell.length_a   1.000
_cell.length_b   1.000
_cell.length_c   1.000
_cell.angle_alpha   90.00
_cell.angle_beta   90.00
_cell.angle_gamma   90.00
#
_symmetry.space_group_name_H-M   'P 1'
#
loop_
_entity.id
_entity.type
_entity.pdbx_description
1 polymer ?
#
loop_
_entity_poly.entity_id
_entity_poly.type
_entity_poly.pdbx_seq_one_letter_code
_entity_poly.pdbx_strand_id
1 'polypeptide(L)'
;TKESEANFLGITYESMFPGDCQKYRWSKFKNLGSAEEMYDVVLNGVFPFIKNLHQDGDSAYARYMGDAIFKIPTPAMLTKIVDGIDQLELGDADTKGDLYEHLLSKVATAGTNGQFRTPRHIIKMMVELVKPEPGDIIIDPAMGSAGFLIEAQQYLRDHHGEMFLDAK
;
A
#
# COMPACT_ATOMS: atom_id res chain seq x y z
N THR A 1 -8.95 10.69 -12.13
CA THR A 1 -8.98 9.29 -11.63
C THR A 1 -8.61 8.35 -12.78
N LYS A 2 -8.07 7.16 -12.50
CA LYS A 2 -7.69 6.16 -13.53
C LYS A 2 -8.84 5.81 -14.48
N GLU A 3 -10.08 5.87 -14.01
CA GLU A 3 -11.27 5.64 -14.83
C GLU A 3 -11.50 6.76 -15.87
N SER A 4 -11.29 8.03 -15.47
CA SER A 4 -11.39 9.15 -16.43
C SER A 4 -10.24 9.18 -17.44
N GLU A 5 -9.04 8.76 -17.01
CA GLU A 5 -7.88 8.62 -17.89
C GLU A 5 -8.08 7.47 -18.90
N ALA A 6 -8.59 6.32 -18.43
CA ALA A 6 -8.91 5.19 -19.29
C ALA A 6 -9.99 5.52 -20.33
N ASN A 7 -11.04 6.23 -19.91
CA ASN A 7 -12.09 6.72 -20.80
C ASN A 7 -11.54 7.69 -21.86
N PHE A 8 -10.62 8.59 -21.46
CA PHE A 8 -9.97 9.50 -22.40
C PHE A 8 -9.07 8.75 -23.41
N LEU A 9 -8.43 7.68 -22.99
CA LEU A 9 -7.56 6.84 -23.83
C LEU A 9 -8.33 5.77 -24.61
N GLY A 10 -9.66 5.65 -24.44
CA GLY A 10 -10.47 4.62 -25.09
C GLY A 10 -10.17 3.19 -24.62
N ILE A 11 -9.59 3.03 -23.43
CA ILE A 11 -9.21 1.75 -22.84
C ILE A 11 -10.32 1.27 -21.91
N THR A 12 -10.69 -0.01 -21.96
CA THR A 12 -11.64 -0.60 -21.01
C THR A 12 -11.01 -0.63 -19.60
N TYR A 13 -11.63 0.08 -18.66
CA TYR A 13 -11.20 0.10 -17.25
C TYR A 13 -12.04 -0.88 -16.45
N GLU A 14 -11.39 -1.91 -15.91
CA GLU A 14 -12.01 -2.77 -14.93
C GLU A 14 -11.89 -2.14 -13.53
N SER A 15 -13.03 -1.82 -12.94
CA SER A 15 -13.06 -1.27 -11.59
C SER A 15 -12.61 -2.33 -10.58
N MET A 16 -11.68 -1.96 -9.68
CA MET A 16 -11.31 -2.79 -8.54
C MET A 16 -12.52 -3.13 -7.63
N PHE A 17 -13.58 -2.33 -7.70
CA PHE A 17 -14.82 -2.50 -6.95
C PHE A 17 -15.97 -2.78 -7.92
N PRO A 18 -16.15 -4.01 -8.42
CA PRO A 18 -17.25 -4.34 -9.34
C PRO A 18 -18.60 -4.38 -8.60
N GLY A 19 -19.68 -3.98 -9.28
CA GLY A 19 -21.05 -4.16 -8.84
C GLY A 19 -21.31 -3.74 -7.38
N ASP A 20 -21.77 -4.67 -6.56
CA ASP A 20 -22.13 -4.47 -5.15
C ASP A 20 -20.94 -4.10 -4.25
N CYS A 21 -19.70 -4.29 -4.71
CA CYS A 21 -18.50 -3.94 -3.97
C CYS A 21 -18.23 -2.43 -3.94
N GLN A 22 -18.98 -1.61 -4.68
CA GLN A 22 -18.86 -0.14 -4.64
C GLN A 22 -19.05 0.44 -3.23
N LYS A 23 -19.86 -0.18 -2.39
CA LYS A 23 -20.08 0.20 -0.99
C LYS A 23 -18.83 0.06 -0.12
N TYR A 24 -17.84 -0.73 -0.54
CA TYR A 24 -16.57 -0.94 0.16
C TYR A 24 -15.52 0.13 -0.12
N ARG A 25 -15.81 1.09 -1.00
CA ARG A 25 -14.92 2.24 -1.23
C ARG A 25 -14.80 3.11 0.02
N TRP A 26 -13.60 3.59 0.30
CA TRP A 26 -13.34 4.53 1.39
C TRP A 26 -14.33 5.68 1.42
N SER A 27 -14.56 6.33 0.27
CA SER A 27 -15.50 7.45 0.13
C SER A 27 -16.96 7.11 0.41
N LYS A 28 -17.31 5.82 0.52
CA LYS A 28 -18.67 5.36 0.82
C LYS A 28 -18.80 5.01 2.29
N PHE A 29 -17.98 4.06 2.79
CA PHE A 29 -18.16 3.56 4.15
C PHE A 29 -17.79 4.59 5.23
N LYS A 30 -16.83 5.51 4.98
CA LYS A 30 -16.49 6.57 5.92
C LYS A 30 -17.65 7.55 6.22
N ASN A 31 -18.61 7.65 5.30
CA ASN A 31 -19.76 8.54 5.40
C ASN A 31 -21.04 7.82 5.87
N LEU A 32 -20.94 6.61 6.40
CA LEU A 32 -22.09 5.91 6.98
C LEU A 32 -22.57 6.61 8.25
N GLY A 33 -23.89 6.56 8.47
CA GLY A 33 -24.54 7.35 9.51
C GLY A 33 -24.31 6.85 10.95
N SER A 34 -23.86 5.61 11.15
CA SER A 34 -23.59 5.06 12.47
C SER A 34 -22.25 4.33 12.54
N ALA A 35 -21.65 4.35 13.73
CA ALA A 35 -20.40 3.65 14.00
C ALA A 35 -20.57 2.12 13.87
N GLU A 36 -21.74 1.61 14.26
CA GLU A 36 -22.10 0.20 14.21
C GLU A 36 -22.23 -0.26 12.76
N GLU A 37 -22.90 0.51 11.91
CA GLU A 37 -23.05 0.23 10.49
C GLU A 37 -21.68 0.26 9.78
N MET A 38 -20.86 1.26 10.06
CA MET A 38 -19.49 1.33 9.54
C MET A 38 -18.68 0.10 9.96
N TYR A 39 -18.78 -0.29 11.22
CA TYR A 39 -18.05 -1.44 11.75
C TYR A 39 -18.47 -2.74 11.07
N ASP A 40 -19.78 -2.95 10.90
CA ASP A 40 -20.31 -4.13 10.21
C ASP A 40 -19.86 -4.20 8.75
N VAL A 41 -19.97 -3.09 8.02
CA VAL A 41 -19.51 -3.00 6.62
C VAL A 41 -18.03 -3.26 6.50
N VAL A 42 -17.21 -2.74 7.42
CA VAL A 42 -15.76 -2.96 7.36
C VAL A 42 -15.39 -4.38 7.76
N LEU A 43 -15.94 -4.90 8.85
CA LEU A 43 -15.63 -6.25 9.35
C LEU A 43 -16.10 -7.34 8.39
N ASN A 44 -17.36 -7.27 7.94
CA ASN A 44 -18.01 -8.32 7.15
C ASN A 44 -17.96 -8.07 5.63
N GLY A 45 -17.54 -6.90 5.19
CA GLY A 45 -17.47 -6.51 3.79
C GLY A 45 -16.08 -6.12 3.33
N VAL A 46 -15.58 -4.97 3.77
CA VAL A 46 -14.32 -4.40 3.29
C VAL A 46 -13.14 -5.32 3.57
N PHE A 47 -13.02 -5.80 4.80
CA PHE A 47 -11.90 -6.65 5.20
C PHE A 47 -11.86 -7.98 4.45
N PRO A 48 -12.96 -8.77 4.35
CA PRO A 48 -13.01 -9.95 3.51
C PRO A 48 -12.77 -9.65 2.02
N PHE A 49 -13.30 -8.54 1.51
CA PHE A 49 -13.07 -8.12 0.13
C PHE A 49 -11.58 -7.90 -0.15
N ILE A 50 -10.87 -7.14 0.71
CA ILE A 50 -9.43 -6.90 0.58
C ILE A 50 -8.66 -8.22 0.70
N LYS A 51 -9.02 -9.07 1.65
CA LYS A 51 -8.40 -10.38 1.86
C LYS A 51 -8.45 -11.26 0.61
N ASN A 52 -9.53 -11.14 -0.17
CA ASN A 52 -9.81 -11.97 -1.34
C ASN A 52 -9.45 -11.32 -2.68
N LEU A 53 -8.85 -10.12 -2.69
CA LEU A 53 -8.60 -9.33 -3.90
C LEU A 53 -7.73 -10.01 -4.96
N HIS A 54 -6.85 -10.92 -4.58
CA HIS A 54 -5.91 -11.61 -5.47
C HIS A 54 -5.82 -13.10 -5.12
N GLN A 55 -6.97 -13.77 -5.02
CA GLN A 55 -7.01 -15.21 -4.74
C GLN A 55 -6.63 -16.09 -5.94
N ASP A 56 -6.45 -15.50 -7.12
CA ASP A 56 -6.10 -16.23 -8.33
C ASP A 56 -4.63 -16.68 -8.28
N GLY A 57 -4.38 -17.82 -7.64
CA GLY A 57 -3.11 -18.50 -7.68
C GLY A 57 -2.18 -18.26 -6.48
N ASP A 58 -0.94 -18.70 -6.64
CA ASP A 58 0.13 -18.72 -5.63
C ASP A 58 0.80 -17.33 -5.47
N SER A 59 0.00 -16.27 -5.38
CA SER A 59 0.52 -14.91 -5.21
C SER A 59 1.03 -14.67 -3.79
N ALA A 60 2.11 -13.89 -3.66
CA ALA A 60 2.60 -13.45 -2.35
C ALA A 60 1.50 -12.76 -1.52
N TYR A 61 0.63 -11.98 -2.18
CA TYR A 61 -0.51 -11.33 -1.54
C TYR A 61 -1.46 -12.34 -0.89
N ALA A 62 -1.88 -13.39 -1.62
CA ALA A 62 -2.78 -14.41 -1.10
C ALA A 62 -2.20 -15.12 0.12
N ARG A 63 -0.90 -15.43 0.11
CA ARG A 63 -0.21 -16.07 1.24
C ARG A 63 -0.18 -15.18 2.48
N TYR A 64 0.16 -13.91 2.34
CA TYR A 64 0.24 -13.00 3.49
C TYR A 64 -1.13 -12.54 4.00
N MET A 65 -2.09 -12.32 3.11
CA MET A 65 -3.43 -11.89 3.50
C MET A 65 -4.32 -13.04 3.97
N GLY A 66 -4.00 -14.28 3.62
CA GLY A 66 -4.76 -15.47 4.04
C GLY A 66 -4.96 -15.56 5.56
N ASP A 67 -3.92 -15.28 6.33
CA ASP A 67 -3.91 -15.34 7.80
C ASP A 67 -4.26 -14.00 8.47
N ALA A 68 -4.58 -12.96 7.70
CA ALA A 68 -4.92 -11.66 8.25
C ALA A 68 -6.21 -11.72 9.08
N ILE A 69 -6.17 -11.11 10.28
CA ILE A 69 -7.28 -11.06 11.24
C ILE A 69 -7.64 -9.59 11.50
N PHE A 70 -8.93 -9.28 11.43
CA PHE A 70 -9.42 -7.96 11.82
C PHE A 70 -9.36 -7.83 13.36
N LYS A 71 -8.57 -6.88 13.86
CA LYS A 71 -8.26 -6.74 15.29
C LYS A 71 -8.85 -5.49 15.94
N ILE A 72 -9.62 -4.67 15.23
CA ILE A 72 -10.25 -3.49 15.83
C ILE A 72 -11.44 -3.96 16.67
N PRO A 73 -11.45 -3.75 18.00
CA PRO A 73 -12.39 -4.43 18.87
C PRO A 73 -13.76 -3.75 18.95
N THR A 74 -13.86 -2.46 18.62
CA THR A 74 -15.11 -1.69 18.84
C THR A 74 -15.40 -0.74 17.67
N PRO A 75 -16.71 -0.47 17.40
CA PRO A 75 -17.13 0.53 16.43
C PRO A 75 -16.52 1.92 16.69
N ALA A 76 -16.53 2.37 17.94
CA ALA A 76 -15.99 3.69 18.32
C ALA A 76 -14.48 3.83 18.04
N MET A 77 -13.72 2.74 18.18
CA MET A 77 -12.29 2.74 17.84
C MET A 77 -12.10 2.79 16.32
N LEU A 78 -12.89 2.05 15.57
CA LEU A 78 -12.85 2.10 14.10
C LEU A 78 -13.15 3.50 13.58
N THR A 79 -14.20 4.15 14.09
CA THR A 79 -14.55 5.53 13.70
C THR A 79 -13.39 6.48 13.94
N LYS A 80 -12.77 6.45 15.11
CA LYS A 80 -11.60 7.30 15.41
C LYS A 80 -10.43 7.05 14.45
N ILE A 81 -10.20 5.80 14.06
CA ILE A 81 -9.14 5.45 13.10
C ILE A 81 -9.50 5.99 11.71
N VAL A 82 -10.73 5.79 11.27
CA VAL A 82 -11.21 6.28 9.96
C VAL A 82 -11.14 7.80 9.89
N ASP A 83 -11.61 8.50 10.91
CA ASP A 83 -11.55 9.96 10.99
C ASP A 83 -10.10 10.47 10.99
N GLY A 84 -9.24 9.82 11.75
CA GLY A 84 -7.82 10.17 11.80
C GLY A 84 -7.12 9.99 10.45
N ILE A 85 -7.41 8.89 9.74
CA ILE A 85 -6.85 8.65 8.40
C ILE A 85 -7.42 9.64 7.37
N ASP A 86 -8.71 9.97 7.48
CA ASP A 86 -9.37 10.88 6.54
C ASP A 86 -8.85 12.32 6.63
N GLN A 87 -8.31 12.70 7.78
CA GLN A 87 -7.66 14.00 7.97
C GLN A 87 -6.25 14.09 7.38
N LEU A 88 -5.67 12.97 6.98
CA LEU A 88 -4.32 12.94 6.41
C LEU A 88 -4.38 13.25 4.91
N GLU A 89 -3.53 14.18 4.48
CA GLU A 89 -3.34 14.48 3.06
C GLU A 89 -2.50 13.38 2.40
N LEU A 90 -3.14 12.25 2.08
CA LEU A 90 -2.49 11.11 1.42
C LEU A 90 -2.49 11.24 -0.11
N GLY A 91 -2.26 12.46 -0.62
CA GLY A 91 -2.36 12.76 -2.05
C GLY A 91 -1.27 12.11 -2.89
N ASP A 92 -0.06 12.02 -2.38
CA ASP A 92 1.10 11.48 -3.09
C ASP A 92 1.59 10.14 -2.52
N ALA A 93 2.46 9.47 -3.28
CA ALA A 93 3.04 8.19 -2.88
C ALA A 93 4.07 8.34 -1.76
N ASP A 94 4.78 9.49 -1.71
CA ASP A 94 5.81 9.72 -0.72
C ASP A 94 5.21 9.93 0.67
N THR A 95 4.15 10.74 0.78
CA THR A 95 3.42 10.93 2.03
C THR A 95 2.87 9.61 2.60
N LYS A 96 2.37 8.71 1.75
CA LYS A 96 1.92 7.37 2.18
C LYS A 96 3.06 6.52 2.70
N GLY A 97 4.22 6.57 2.04
CA GLY A 97 5.43 5.87 2.44
C GLY A 97 5.91 6.36 3.81
N ASP A 98 6.02 7.66 3.98
CA ASP A 98 6.47 8.30 5.22
C ASP A 98 5.53 7.99 6.41
N LEU A 99 4.21 8.04 6.18
CA LEU A 99 3.24 7.66 7.19
C LEU A 99 3.40 6.19 7.60
N TYR A 100 3.56 5.30 6.64
CA TYR A 100 3.78 3.88 6.91
C TYR A 100 5.05 3.65 7.72
N GLU A 101 6.16 4.30 7.37
CA GLU A 101 7.42 4.23 8.11
C GLU A 101 7.28 4.80 9.53
N HIS A 102 6.56 5.92 9.67
CA HIS A 102 6.27 6.49 10.99
C HIS A 102 5.47 5.51 11.87
N LEU A 103 4.41 4.91 11.34
CA LEU A 103 3.62 3.92 12.08
C LEU A 103 4.45 2.70 12.47
N LEU A 104 5.27 2.18 11.55
CA LEU A 104 6.15 1.05 11.86
C LEU A 104 7.20 1.40 12.92
N SER A 105 7.76 2.61 12.90
CA SER A 105 8.70 3.07 13.92
C SER A 105 8.05 3.14 15.31
N LYS A 106 6.78 3.58 15.37
CA LYS A 106 5.99 3.60 16.63
C LYS A 106 5.70 2.20 17.16
N VAL A 107 5.36 1.27 16.28
CA VAL A 107 5.15 -0.14 16.64
C VAL A 107 6.45 -0.78 17.11
N ALA A 108 7.56 -0.51 16.45
CA ALA A 108 8.88 -1.01 16.86
C ALA A 108 9.33 -0.46 18.23
N THR A 109 9.02 0.81 18.54
CA THR A 109 9.34 1.42 19.85
C THR A 109 8.45 0.87 20.97
N ALA A 110 7.23 0.44 20.65
CA ALA A 110 6.29 -0.14 21.62
C ALA A 110 6.49 -1.65 21.82
N GLY A 111 7.25 -2.32 20.97
CA GLY A 111 7.52 -3.75 21.00
C GLY A 111 9.00 -4.07 21.17
N THR A 112 9.29 -5.25 21.71
CA THR A 112 10.64 -5.79 21.98
C THR A 112 11.47 -6.10 20.73
N ASN A 113 10.94 -5.93 19.53
CA ASN A 113 11.61 -6.17 18.25
C ASN A 113 11.95 -4.84 17.58
N GLY A 114 13.05 -4.20 18.02
CA GLY A 114 13.61 -3.03 17.38
C GLY A 114 14.20 -3.38 16.01
N GLN A 115 13.37 -3.42 14.98
CA GLN A 115 13.89 -3.38 13.63
C GLN A 115 14.28 -1.93 13.30
N PHE A 116 15.59 -1.69 13.27
CA PHE A 116 16.12 -0.41 12.82
C PHE A 116 16.01 -0.37 11.29
N ARG A 117 15.14 0.49 10.78
CA ARG A 117 15.03 0.74 9.34
C ARG A 117 15.90 1.93 8.96
N THR A 118 16.63 1.80 7.89
CA THR A 118 17.33 2.95 7.30
C THR A 118 16.31 3.95 6.79
N PRO A 119 16.37 5.23 7.19
CA PRO A 119 15.44 6.26 6.69
C PRO A 119 15.47 6.38 5.18
N ARG A 120 14.32 6.61 4.56
CA ARG A 120 14.14 6.61 3.11
C ARG A 120 15.05 7.59 2.38
N HIS A 121 15.18 8.81 2.92
CA HIS A 121 16.07 9.81 2.34
C HIS A 121 17.55 9.41 2.32
N ILE A 122 17.98 8.60 3.29
CA ILE A 122 19.34 8.04 3.33
C ILE A 122 19.49 6.95 2.27
N ILE A 123 18.48 6.05 2.15
CA ILE A 123 18.47 5.02 1.10
C ILE A 123 18.55 5.68 -0.27
N LYS A 124 17.72 6.69 -0.54
CA LYS A 124 17.70 7.43 -1.79
C LYS A 124 19.07 8.08 -2.09
N MET A 125 19.65 8.76 -1.11
CA MET A 125 20.99 9.34 -1.25
C MET A 125 22.03 8.26 -1.61
N MET A 126 22.00 7.12 -0.97
CA MET A 126 22.95 6.03 -1.23
C MET A 126 22.77 5.46 -2.64
N VAL A 127 21.55 5.25 -3.10
CA VAL A 127 21.25 4.75 -4.44
C VAL A 127 21.69 5.77 -5.51
N GLU A 128 21.44 7.05 -5.29
CA GLU A 128 21.89 8.15 -6.16
C GLU A 128 23.42 8.24 -6.26
N LEU A 129 24.14 7.89 -5.21
CA LEU A 129 25.61 7.85 -5.22
C LEU A 129 26.15 6.61 -5.94
N VAL A 130 25.50 5.46 -5.76
CA VAL A 130 25.90 4.18 -6.39
C VAL A 130 25.56 4.15 -7.87
N LYS A 131 24.44 4.77 -8.27
CA LYS A 131 23.97 4.85 -9.67
C LYS A 131 23.88 3.49 -10.34
N PRO A 132 22.99 2.60 -9.89
CA PRO A 132 22.83 1.29 -10.51
C PRO A 132 22.46 1.42 -12.00
N GLU A 133 23.00 0.53 -12.82
CA GLU A 133 22.78 0.47 -14.27
C GLU A 133 21.90 -0.73 -14.65
N PRO A 134 21.17 -0.68 -15.78
CA PRO A 134 20.45 -1.83 -16.31
C PRO A 134 21.40 -3.00 -16.56
N GLY A 135 21.03 -4.16 -16.01
CA GLY A 135 21.86 -5.39 -16.09
C GLY A 135 22.68 -5.65 -14.83
N ASP A 136 22.78 -4.70 -13.91
CA ASP A 136 23.41 -4.93 -12.62
C ASP A 136 22.65 -5.96 -11.78
N ILE A 137 23.42 -6.78 -11.05
CA ILE A 137 22.87 -7.69 -10.05
C ILE A 137 22.97 -7.02 -8.68
N ILE A 138 21.83 -6.61 -8.15
CA ILE A 138 21.73 -5.92 -6.86
C ILE A 138 21.33 -6.93 -5.79
N ILE A 139 22.15 -7.06 -4.74
CA ILE A 139 21.92 -8.00 -3.64
C ILE A 139 21.90 -7.23 -2.32
N ASP A 140 20.86 -7.44 -1.53
CA ASP A 140 20.76 -6.97 -0.16
C ASP A 140 20.56 -8.19 0.77
N PRO A 141 21.61 -8.70 1.41
CA PRO A 141 21.53 -9.88 2.28
C PRO A 141 20.80 -9.62 3.60
N ALA A 142 20.55 -8.37 3.93
CA ALA A 142 19.83 -7.93 5.13
C ALA A 142 18.59 -7.10 4.80
N MET A 143 17.93 -7.41 3.70
CA MET A 143 16.95 -6.55 3.01
C MET A 143 15.80 -6.05 3.88
N GLY A 144 15.43 -6.74 4.95
CA GLY A 144 14.27 -6.38 5.76
C GLY A 144 13.01 -6.25 4.90
N SER A 145 12.51 -5.02 4.75
CA SER A 145 11.38 -4.70 3.86
C SER A 145 11.79 -4.34 2.43
N ALA A 146 13.01 -4.69 2.03
CA ALA A 146 13.56 -4.45 0.70
C ALA A 146 13.71 -2.97 0.30
N GLY A 147 13.86 -2.06 1.27
CA GLY A 147 13.92 -0.61 1.01
C GLY A 147 14.98 -0.22 -0.03
N PHE A 148 16.19 -0.76 0.06
CA PHE A 148 17.26 -0.49 -0.92
C PHE A 148 16.94 -1.05 -2.30
N LEU A 149 16.38 -2.24 -2.39
CA LEU A 149 16.03 -2.87 -3.66
C LEU A 149 14.89 -2.13 -4.37
N ILE A 150 13.90 -1.66 -3.60
CA ILE A 150 12.79 -0.86 -4.14
C ILE A 150 13.28 0.48 -4.66
N GLU A 151 14.14 1.16 -3.91
CA GLU A 151 14.69 2.46 -4.33
C GLU A 151 15.62 2.31 -5.54
N ALA A 152 16.44 1.27 -5.59
CA ALA A 152 17.26 0.96 -6.75
C ALA A 152 16.40 0.68 -8.00
N GLN A 153 15.30 -0.05 -7.87
CA GLN A 153 14.35 -0.25 -8.96
C GLN A 153 13.71 1.07 -9.40
N GLN A 154 13.34 1.93 -8.47
CA GLN A 154 12.77 3.25 -8.79
C GLN A 154 13.78 4.12 -9.52
N TYR A 155 15.02 4.17 -9.05
CA TYR A 155 16.12 4.88 -9.71
C TYR A 155 16.30 4.42 -11.17
N LEU A 156 16.33 3.10 -11.41
CA LEU A 156 16.44 2.54 -12.75
C LEU A 156 15.27 2.94 -13.64
N ARG A 157 14.06 2.95 -13.13
CA ARG A 157 12.87 3.42 -13.88
C ARG A 157 12.95 4.88 -14.23
N ASP A 158 13.39 5.73 -13.31
CA ASP A 158 13.43 7.17 -13.50
C ASP A 158 14.54 7.59 -14.50
N HIS A 159 15.66 6.86 -14.53
CA HIS A 159 16.81 7.20 -15.36
C HIS A 159 16.90 6.38 -16.66
N HIS A 160 16.27 5.20 -16.72
CA HIS A 160 16.34 4.26 -17.83
C HIS A 160 14.96 3.73 -18.24
N GLY A 161 13.90 4.51 -18.03
CA GLY A 161 12.50 4.10 -18.20
C GLY A 161 12.14 3.54 -19.59
N GLU A 162 12.85 3.95 -20.65
CA GLU A 162 12.63 3.44 -22.00
C GLU A 162 12.87 1.93 -22.12
N MET A 163 13.79 1.37 -21.32
CA MET A 163 14.10 -0.06 -21.33
C MET A 163 13.04 -0.94 -20.67
N PHE A 164 12.15 -0.36 -19.86
CA PHE A 164 11.07 -1.10 -19.18
C PHE A 164 9.76 -1.10 -19.98
N LEU A 165 9.68 -0.36 -21.09
CA LEU A 165 8.50 -0.31 -21.94
C LEU A 165 8.37 -1.54 -22.87
N ASP A 166 9.47 -2.24 -23.13
CA ASP A 166 9.52 -3.40 -24.05
C ASP A 166 9.37 -4.76 -23.34
N ALA A 167 9.31 -4.79 -22.03
CA ALA A 167 9.09 -6.02 -21.25
C ALA A 167 7.59 -6.25 -21.00
N LYS A 168 6.87 -6.61 -22.08
CA LYS A 168 5.51 -7.17 -22.01
C LYS A 168 5.54 -8.65 -22.31
#